data_7b2f770aecb593e8c82530eaf6bd2c6d
#
_entry.id   7b2f770aecb593e8c82530eaf6bd2c6d
#
_cell.length_a   1.000
_cell.length_b   1.000
_cell.length_c   1.000
_cell.angle_alpha   90.00
_cell.angle_beta   90.00
_cell.angle_gamma   90.00
#
_symmetry.space_group_name_H-M   'P 1'
#
loop_
_entity.id
_entity.type
_entity.pdbx_description
1 polymer ?
#
loop_
_entity_poly.entity_id
_entity_poly.type
_entity_poly.pdbx_seq_one_letter_code
_entity_poly.pdbx_strand_id
1 'polypeptide(L)'
;MNKAHAPAGGWFEGKTFFFPVRVYYEDTDFSGVVYHASYLRFMERGRTEMLRSKGVDQGAVLASEQGDRFGFAVRAMSVDFLKPARMDDLLTIETEVVELGGASMELAQRVKRSDELLISATVRIAC
;
A
#
# COMPACT_ATOMS: atom_id res chain seq x y z
N MET A 1 -10.98 -14.39 9.52
CA MET A 1 -10.22 -15.10 8.47
C MET A 1 -8.93 -15.66 9.06
N ASN A 2 -8.61 -16.87 8.69
CA ASN A 2 -7.37 -17.49 9.13
C ASN A 2 -6.22 -16.95 8.28
N LYS A 3 -5.27 -16.27 8.91
CA LYS A 3 -4.16 -15.63 8.18
C LYS A 3 -3.25 -16.61 7.46
N ALA A 4 -3.18 -17.85 7.91
CA ALA A 4 -2.36 -18.87 7.25
C ALA A 4 -2.87 -19.18 5.85
N HIS A 5 -4.14 -18.88 5.57
CA HIS A 5 -4.75 -19.13 4.27
C HIS A 5 -5.21 -17.83 3.61
N ALA A 6 -4.69 -16.69 4.05
CA ALA A 6 -5.06 -15.41 3.48
C ALA A 6 -4.65 -15.33 2.01
N PRO A 7 -5.46 -14.70 1.17
CA PRO A 7 -5.13 -14.52 -0.23
C PRO A 7 -3.84 -13.72 -0.41
N ALA A 8 -3.06 -14.05 -1.41
CA ALA A 8 -1.83 -13.33 -1.72
C ALA A 8 -2.10 -11.85 -2.04
N GLY A 9 -3.28 -11.53 -2.52
CA GLY A 9 -3.68 -10.15 -2.81
C GLY A 9 -4.14 -9.37 -1.59
N GLY A 10 -4.09 -9.96 -0.40
CA GLY A 10 -4.47 -9.28 0.83
C GLY A 10 -5.91 -9.52 1.24
N TRP A 11 -6.29 -8.91 2.34
CA TRP A 11 -7.64 -9.09 2.91
C TRP A 11 -8.01 -7.93 3.82
N PHE A 12 -9.31 -7.74 4.04
CA PHE A 12 -9.81 -6.75 5.00
C PHE A 12 -10.06 -7.38 6.37
N GLU A 13 -9.72 -6.62 7.41
CA GLU A 13 -10.21 -6.89 8.76
C GLU A 13 -10.79 -5.55 9.22
N GLY A 14 -12.10 -5.48 9.34
CA GLY A 14 -12.77 -4.22 9.61
C GLY A 14 -12.54 -3.23 8.46
N LYS A 15 -12.03 -2.07 8.79
CA LYS A 15 -11.78 -1.01 7.81
C LYS A 15 -10.37 -1.04 7.27
N THR A 16 -9.51 -1.92 7.78
CA THR A 16 -8.12 -1.96 7.40
C THR A 16 -7.86 -3.09 6.42
N PHE A 17 -7.19 -2.76 5.33
CA PHE A 17 -6.76 -3.74 4.34
C PHE A 17 -5.31 -4.14 4.64
N PHE A 18 -5.04 -5.43 4.66
CA PHE A 18 -3.72 -5.99 4.95
C PHE A 18 -3.16 -6.63 3.69
N PHE A 19 -1.95 -6.24 3.33
CA PHE A 19 -1.29 -6.76 2.14
C PHE A 19 0.12 -7.22 2.50
N PRO A 20 0.43 -8.52 2.36
CA PRO A 20 1.77 -9.02 2.71
C PRO A 20 2.78 -8.78 1.60
N VAL A 21 4.00 -8.43 2.00
CA VAL A 21 5.11 -8.21 1.07
C VAL A 21 6.37 -8.85 1.63
N ARG A 22 7.01 -9.69 0.84
CA ARG A 22 8.32 -10.23 1.19
C ARG A 22 9.38 -9.28 0.64
N VAL A 23 10.38 -8.95 1.44
CA VAL A 23 11.50 -8.12 0.99
C VAL A 23 12.49 -8.99 0.23
N TYR A 24 12.75 -8.62 -1.01
CA TYR A 24 13.71 -9.31 -1.87
C TYR A 24 15.03 -8.53 -1.89
N TYR A 25 16.06 -9.15 -2.40
CA TYR A 25 17.37 -8.50 -2.52
C TYR A 25 17.27 -7.20 -3.33
N GLU A 26 16.51 -7.21 -4.40
CA GLU A 26 16.34 -6.01 -5.24
C GLU A 26 15.73 -4.81 -4.51
N ASP A 27 15.11 -5.04 -3.36
CA ASP A 27 14.49 -3.97 -2.58
C ASP A 27 15.47 -3.31 -1.63
N THR A 28 16.68 -3.84 -1.51
CA THR A 28 17.66 -3.38 -0.52
C THR A 28 18.76 -2.53 -1.16
N ASP A 29 19.46 -1.78 -0.31
CA ASP A 29 20.60 -0.98 -0.75
C ASP A 29 21.92 -1.62 -0.27
N PHE A 30 23.03 -0.92 -0.43
CA PHE A 30 24.33 -1.39 -0.03
C PHE A 30 24.43 -1.75 1.45
N SER A 31 23.67 -1.13 2.30
CA SER A 31 23.74 -1.41 3.74
C SER A 31 22.88 -2.61 4.14
N GLY A 32 22.18 -3.20 3.19
CA GLY A 32 21.36 -4.39 3.46
C GLY A 32 19.99 -4.08 4.02
N VAL A 33 19.59 -2.83 4.03
CA VAL A 33 18.23 -2.43 4.45
C VAL A 33 17.43 -2.01 3.24
N VAL A 34 16.11 -2.01 3.39
CA VAL A 34 15.20 -1.63 2.31
C VAL A 34 15.43 -0.16 1.94
N TYR A 35 15.59 0.08 0.64
CA TYR A 35 15.77 1.42 0.12
C TYR A 35 14.46 2.20 0.22
N HIS A 36 14.52 3.49 0.50
CA HIS A 36 13.33 4.31 0.72
C HIS A 36 12.27 4.17 -0.38
N ALA A 37 12.69 4.19 -1.63
CA ALA A 37 11.75 4.09 -2.74
C ALA A 37 11.03 2.76 -2.79
N SER A 38 11.61 1.71 -2.24
CA SER A 38 10.97 0.40 -2.22
C SER A 38 9.73 0.41 -1.33
N TYR A 39 9.78 1.14 -0.21
CA TYR A 39 8.60 1.27 0.64
C TYR A 39 7.45 1.97 -0.10
N LEU A 40 7.77 2.94 -0.93
CA LEU A 40 6.75 3.64 -1.71
C LEU A 40 6.07 2.69 -2.69
N ARG A 41 6.84 1.78 -3.29
CA ARG A 41 6.27 0.76 -4.19
C ARG A 41 5.42 -0.24 -3.42
N PHE A 42 5.85 -0.65 -2.24
CA PHE A 42 5.07 -1.56 -1.40
C PHE A 42 3.73 -0.94 -1.03
N MET A 43 3.75 0.33 -0.65
CA MET A 43 2.53 1.03 -0.27
C MET A 43 1.60 1.24 -1.48
N GLU A 44 2.18 1.48 -2.65
CA GLU A 44 1.40 1.59 -3.88
C GLU A 44 0.68 0.28 -4.17
N ARG A 45 1.37 -0.85 -4.04
CA ARG A 45 0.76 -2.16 -4.24
C ARG A 45 -0.37 -2.38 -3.24
N GLY A 46 -0.16 -1.98 -1.99
CA GLY A 46 -1.20 -2.08 -0.96
C GLY A 46 -2.45 -1.32 -1.34
N ARG A 47 -2.30 -0.09 -1.84
CA ARG A 47 -3.44 0.72 -2.28
C ARG A 47 -4.14 0.08 -3.48
N THR A 48 -3.38 -0.40 -4.45
CA THR A 48 -3.92 -1.02 -5.65
C THR A 48 -4.72 -2.26 -5.31
N GLU A 49 -4.17 -3.11 -4.45
CA GLU A 49 -4.86 -4.33 -4.07
C GLU A 49 -6.10 -4.05 -3.22
N MET A 50 -6.05 -3.02 -2.40
CA MET A 50 -7.22 -2.60 -1.63
C MET A 50 -8.37 -2.21 -2.57
N LEU A 51 -8.08 -1.39 -3.57
CA LEU A 51 -9.09 -0.96 -4.53
C LEU A 51 -9.60 -2.12 -5.36
N ARG A 52 -8.72 -3.00 -5.78
CA ARG A 52 -9.10 -4.20 -6.52
C ARG A 52 -10.05 -5.06 -5.69
N SER A 53 -9.77 -5.20 -4.41
CA SER A 53 -10.57 -5.95 -3.48
C SER A 53 -11.98 -5.36 -3.32
N LYS A 54 -12.10 -4.07 -3.56
CA LYS A 54 -13.39 -3.37 -3.52
C LYS A 54 -14.07 -3.31 -4.90
N GLY A 55 -13.52 -4.02 -5.88
CA GLY A 55 -14.10 -4.05 -7.21
C GLY A 55 -13.60 -2.97 -8.16
N VAL A 56 -12.58 -2.20 -7.75
CA VAL A 56 -12.01 -1.18 -8.60
C VAL A 56 -10.73 -1.70 -9.25
N ASP A 57 -10.71 -1.71 -10.57
CA ASP A 57 -9.52 -2.13 -11.31
C ASP A 57 -8.95 -0.91 -12.03
N GLN A 58 -7.83 -0.40 -11.51
CA GLN A 58 -7.19 0.78 -12.09
C GLN A 58 -6.72 0.55 -13.52
N GLY A 59 -6.32 -0.67 -13.85
CA GLY A 59 -5.92 -1.00 -15.21
C GLY A 59 -7.07 -0.86 -16.17
N ALA A 60 -8.24 -1.35 -15.79
CA ALA A 60 -9.43 -1.23 -16.61
C ALA A 60 -9.87 0.22 -16.75
N VAL A 61 -9.77 0.99 -15.68
CA VAL A 61 -10.10 2.41 -15.72
C VAL A 61 -9.19 3.15 -16.69
N LEU A 62 -7.89 2.91 -16.63
CA LEU A 62 -6.94 3.55 -17.52
C LEU A 62 -7.10 3.13 -18.96
N ALA A 63 -7.58 1.92 -19.20
CA ALA A 63 -7.76 1.41 -20.53
C ALA A 63 -9.10 1.80 -21.13
N SER A 64 -9.94 2.50 -20.38
CA SER A 64 -11.26 2.81 -20.88
C SER A 64 -11.16 3.79 -22.01
N GLU A 65 -12.14 3.66 -22.93
CA GLU A 65 -12.15 4.41 -24.07
C GLU A 65 -12.33 5.83 -23.89
N GLN A 66 -12.90 6.25 -22.84
CA GLN A 66 -13.13 7.60 -22.61
C GLN A 66 -11.86 8.30 -22.23
N GLY A 67 -10.84 7.57 -22.31
CA GLY A 67 -9.58 8.10 -22.06
C GLY A 67 -9.42 8.61 -20.74
N ASP A 68 -9.90 7.84 -19.89
CA ASP A 68 -10.41 8.31 -18.93
C ASP A 68 -9.64 8.91 -18.02
N ARG A 69 -10.00 9.85 -17.63
CA ARG A 69 -9.41 10.70 -16.77
C ARG A 69 -9.64 10.37 -15.39
N PHE A 70 -10.33 9.29 -15.13
CA PHE A 70 -10.65 8.94 -13.79
C PHE A 70 -9.65 7.99 -13.24
N GLY A 71 -8.44 8.24 -13.21
CA GLY A 71 -7.43 7.48 -12.50
C GLY A 71 -7.35 7.97 -11.07
N PHE A 72 -6.70 7.22 -10.22
CA PHE A 72 -6.40 7.63 -8.87
C PHE A 72 -4.96 8.10 -8.84
N ALA A 73 -4.74 9.36 -8.56
CA ALA A 73 -3.41 9.93 -8.55
C ALA A 73 -3.03 10.42 -7.15
N VAL A 74 -1.84 10.07 -6.72
CA VAL A 74 -1.33 10.57 -5.43
C VAL A 74 -1.01 12.05 -5.59
N ARG A 75 -1.65 12.88 -4.77
CA ARG A 75 -1.39 14.31 -4.78
C ARG A 75 -0.36 14.71 -3.74
N ALA A 76 -0.35 14.03 -2.62
CA ALA A 76 0.55 14.36 -1.54
C ALA A 76 0.76 13.13 -0.68
N MET A 77 1.93 13.01 -0.10
CA MET A 77 2.25 11.90 0.77
C MET A 77 3.21 12.39 1.85
N SER A 78 2.93 12.00 3.08
CA SER A 78 3.82 12.26 4.20
C SER A 78 4.23 10.90 4.76
N VAL A 79 5.51 10.67 4.89
CA VAL A 79 6.03 9.35 5.29
C VAL A 79 7.05 9.51 6.41
N ASP A 80 6.86 8.78 7.50
CA ASP A 80 7.83 8.70 8.58
C ASP A 80 8.51 7.35 8.52
N PHE A 81 9.84 7.36 8.39
CA PHE A 81 10.64 6.14 8.35
C PHE A 81 11.17 5.90 9.75
N LEU A 82 10.56 4.98 10.48
CA LEU A 82 10.84 4.78 11.90
C LEU A 82 11.89 3.71 12.16
N LYS A 83 11.82 2.60 11.44
CA LYS A 83 12.77 1.49 11.58
C LYS A 83 12.99 0.82 10.25
N PRO A 84 14.18 0.30 9.97
CA PRO A 84 14.45 -0.33 8.68
C PRO A 84 13.96 -1.78 8.60
N ALA A 85 13.53 -2.18 7.41
CA ALA A 85 13.32 -3.57 7.09
C ALA A 85 14.55 -4.10 6.36
N ARG A 86 14.71 -5.41 6.32
CA ARG A 86 15.86 -6.08 5.74
C ARG A 86 15.42 -7.19 4.79
N MET A 87 16.36 -7.69 4.01
CA MET A 87 16.12 -8.79 3.08
C MET A 87 15.46 -9.95 3.82
N ASP A 88 14.53 -10.59 3.15
CA ASP A 88 13.75 -11.73 3.64
C ASP A 88 12.70 -11.41 4.71
N ASP A 89 12.63 -10.20 5.18
CA ASP A 89 11.56 -9.84 6.10
C ASP A 89 10.21 -9.99 5.41
N LEU A 90 9.23 -10.45 6.16
CA LEU A 90 7.85 -10.45 5.70
C LEU A 90 7.15 -9.26 6.32
N LEU A 91 6.72 -8.35 5.49
CA LEU A 91 6.08 -7.12 5.93
C LEU A 91 4.58 -7.19 5.68
N THR A 92 3.82 -6.43 6.44
CA THR A 92 2.40 -6.24 6.20
C THR A 92 2.16 -4.76 5.95
N ILE A 93 1.55 -4.46 4.81
CA ILE A 93 1.16 -3.10 4.47
C ILE A 93 -0.29 -2.94 4.87
N GLU A 94 -0.55 -2.07 5.83
CA GLU A 94 -1.91 -1.79 6.29
C GLU A 94 -2.40 -0.51 5.63
N THR A 95 -3.59 -0.53 5.08
CA THR A 95 -4.16 0.63 4.40
C THR A 95 -5.60 0.81 4.86
N GLU A 96 -5.96 2.04 5.23
CA GLU A 96 -7.35 2.34 5.53
C GLU A 96 -7.72 3.73 5.04
N VAL A 97 -8.98 3.88 4.64
CA VAL A 97 -9.49 5.18 4.22
C VAL A 97 -9.87 5.94 5.48
N VAL A 98 -9.24 7.09 5.70
CA VAL A 98 -9.52 7.90 6.89
C VAL A 98 -10.41 9.09 6.59
N GLU A 99 -10.46 9.52 5.33
CA GLU A 99 -11.36 10.58 4.94
C GLU A 99 -11.72 10.41 3.47
N LEU A 100 -13.00 10.58 3.15
CA LEU A 100 -13.49 10.44 1.80
C LEU A 100 -14.23 11.70 1.41
N GLY A 101 -13.73 12.40 0.40
CA GLY A 101 -14.36 13.59 -0.12
C GLY A 101 -14.98 13.32 -1.48
N GLY A 102 -15.53 14.34 -2.12
CA GLY A 102 -16.15 14.21 -3.42
C GLY A 102 -15.16 13.85 -4.52
N ALA A 103 -14.01 14.47 -4.52
CA ALA A 103 -13.00 14.24 -5.55
C ALA A 103 -11.65 13.87 -4.96
N SER A 104 -11.62 13.47 -3.71
CA SER A 104 -10.37 13.13 -3.04
C SER A 104 -10.58 12.11 -1.94
N MET A 105 -9.51 11.49 -1.53
CA MET A 105 -9.55 10.46 -0.51
C MET A 105 -8.24 10.54 0.26
N GLU A 106 -8.31 10.42 1.56
CA GLU A 106 -7.10 10.37 2.37
C GLU A 106 -6.97 8.98 2.99
N LEU A 107 -5.80 8.41 2.85
CA LEU A 107 -5.49 7.06 3.37
C LEU A 107 -4.43 7.16 4.45
N ALA A 108 -4.56 6.30 5.44
CA ALA A 108 -3.47 6.04 6.37
C ALA A 108 -2.85 4.71 5.96
N GLN A 109 -1.54 4.67 5.89
CA GLN A 109 -0.81 3.43 5.59
C GLN A 109 0.27 3.20 6.62
N ARG A 110 0.49 1.94 6.94
CA ARG A 110 1.52 1.53 7.88
C ARG A 110 2.24 0.33 7.29
N VAL A 111 3.54 0.26 7.51
CA VAL A 111 4.33 -0.92 7.15
C VAL A 111 4.78 -1.54 8.46
N LYS A 112 4.44 -2.79 8.67
CA LYS A 112 4.79 -3.50 9.90
C LYS A 112 5.53 -4.79 9.60
N ARG A 113 6.41 -5.15 10.53
CA ARG A 113 7.03 -6.47 10.60
C ARG A 113 6.49 -7.08 11.89
N SER A 114 5.59 -8.05 11.77
CA SER A 114 4.81 -8.54 12.91
C SER A 114 4.08 -7.34 13.54
N ASP A 115 4.28 -7.08 14.82
CA ASP A 115 3.63 -5.97 15.50
C ASP A 115 4.47 -4.69 15.49
N GLU A 116 5.66 -4.74 14.88
CA GLU A 116 6.57 -3.62 14.90
C GLU A 116 6.27 -2.64 13.78
N LEU A 117 6.03 -1.39 14.14
CA LEU A 117 5.73 -0.36 13.15
C LEU A 117 7.05 0.17 12.56
N LEU A 118 7.22 0.02 11.26
CA LEU A 118 8.43 0.47 10.57
C LEU A 118 8.20 1.78 9.83
N ILE A 119 7.02 1.96 9.25
CA ILE A 119 6.67 3.14 8.47
C ILE A 119 5.26 3.57 8.84
N SER A 120 5.06 4.87 8.95
CA SER A 120 3.73 5.46 9.10
C SER A 120 3.56 6.52 8.02
N ALA A 121 2.44 6.50 7.32
CA ALA A 121 2.25 7.42 6.20
C ALA A 121 0.81 7.89 6.08
N THR A 122 0.66 9.08 5.51
CA THR A 122 -0.63 9.63 5.12
C THR A 122 -0.55 9.89 3.62
N VAL A 123 -1.55 9.45 2.88
CA VAL A 123 -1.56 9.56 1.43
C VAL A 123 -2.85 10.26 1.00
N ARG A 124 -2.71 11.34 0.26
CA ARG A 124 -3.86 12.04 -0.31
C ARG A 124 -3.97 11.71 -1.78
N ILE A 125 -5.14 11.24 -2.18
CA ILE A 125 -5.40 10.80 -3.54
C ILE A 125 -6.48 11.66 -4.16
N ALA A 126 -6.25 12.08 -5.39
CA ALA A 126 -7.26 12.76 -6.19
C ALA A 126 -7.93 11.71 -7.09
N CYS A 127 -9.21 11.82 -7.20
CA CYS A 127 -9.97 10.92 -8.05
C CYS A 127 -10.39 11.62 -9.34
#